data_7859473af055765a47d175132d10ad4d
#
_entry.id   7859473af055765a47d175132d10ad4d
#
_cell.length_a   1.000
_cell.length_b   1.000
_cell.length_c   1.000
_cell.angle_alpha   90.00
_cell.angle_beta   90.00
_cell.angle_gamma   90.00
#
_symmetry.space_group_name_H-M   'P 1'
#
loop_
_entity.id
_entity.type
_entity.pdbx_description
1 polymer ?
#
loop_
_entity_poly.entity_id
_entity_poly.type
_entity_poly.pdbx_seq_one_letter_code
_entity_poly.pdbx_strand_id
1 'polypeptide(L)'
;LEPVALKGDLKVMDVRLLLCLCEKHEWDSRRELADFAGITRTNLTSGLQRLTMKGFLKVEEVKEPKPSKKDKTTGKNKTKTAEMAETKRKERGGRIAVTILPAADAVMKELEMAQRDYEAARFAGFTEEELIKYAELSEKIKENTKNILYFLN
;
A
#
# COMPACT_ATOMS: atom_id res chain seq x y z
N LEU A 1 -8.69 7.73 13.96
CA LEU A 1 -8.77 8.21 12.56
C LEU A 1 -10.10 8.95 12.26
N GLU A 2 -11.20 8.64 12.96
CA GLU A 2 -12.50 9.30 12.73
C GLU A 2 -12.47 10.83 12.89
N PRO A 3 -11.83 11.42 13.92
CA PRO A 3 -11.79 12.87 14.05
C PRO A 3 -11.08 13.56 12.88
N VAL A 4 -10.00 12.96 12.36
CA VAL A 4 -9.26 13.47 11.20
C VAL A 4 -10.09 13.33 9.93
N ALA A 5 -10.80 12.23 9.77
CA ALA A 5 -11.70 12.01 8.63
C ALA A 5 -12.83 13.05 8.59
N LEU A 6 -13.46 13.34 9.73
CA LEU A 6 -14.51 14.35 9.84
C LEU A 6 -14.01 15.76 9.50
N LYS A 7 -12.86 16.17 10.02
CA LYS A 7 -12.28 17.49 9.74
C LYS A 7 -11.89 17.64 8.25
N GLY A 8 -11.39 16.58 7.63
CA GLY A 8 -10.98 16.59 6.22
C GLY A 8 -12.11 16.31 5.23
N ASP A 9 -13.35 16.10 5.69
CA ASP A 9 -14.46 15.61 4.85
C ASP A 9 -14.02 14.37 4.03
N LEU A 10 -13.44 13.39 4.74
CA LEU A 10 -12.90 12.15 4.20
C LEU A 10 -13.60 10.95 4.83
N LYS A 11 -13.51 9.82 4.17
CA LYS A 11 -13.85 8.54 4.81
C LYS A 11 -12.64 8.04 5.62
N VAL A 12 -12.89 7.31 6.70
CA VAL A 12 -11.84 6.70 7.53
C VAL A 12 -10.87 5.87 6.68
N MET A 13 -11.38 5.19 5.64
CA MET A 13 -10.56 4.42 4.70
C MET A 13 -9.64 5.29 3.84
N ASP A 14 -10.04 6.52 3.53
CA ASP A 14 -9.21 7.45 2.77
C ASP A 14 -8.07 7.98 3.64
N VAL A 15 -8.34 8.25 4.91
CA VAL A 15 -7.32 8.63 5.90
C VAL A 15 -6.32 7.49 6.13
N ARG A 16 -6.81 6.25 6.23
CA ARG A 16 -5.95 5.06 6.33
C ARG A 16 -5.05 4.90 5.09
N LEU A 17 -5.60 5.17 3.91
CA LEU A 17 -4.84 5.12 2.67
C LEU A 17 -3.75 6.20 2.63
N LEU A 18 -4.05 7.43 3.08
CA LEU A 18 -3.04 8.49 3.21
C LEU A 18 -1.90 8.08 4.13
N LEU A 19 -2.19 7.45 5.28
CA LEU A 19 -1.16 6.91 6.18
C LEU A 19 -0.23 5.92 5.47
N CYS A 20 -0.79 4.95 4.74
CA CYS A 20 0.01 3.96 4.01
C CYS A 20 0.89 4.61 2.94
N LEU A 21 0.41 5.68 2.29
CA LEU A 21 1.15 6.39 1.26
C LEU A 21 2.29 7.26 1.81
N CYS A 22 2.29 7.59 3.11
CA CYS A 22 3.42 8.27 3.75
C CYS A 22 4.63 7.35 3.90
N GLU A 23 4.41 6.04 4.07
CA GLU A 23 5.47 5.08 4.28
C GLU A 23 6.16 4.67 2.97
N LYS A 24 5.40 4.61 1.88
CA LYS A 24 5.89 4.17 0.57
C LYS A 24 5.13 4.88 -0.56
N HIS A 25 5.84 5.36 -1.56
CA HIS A 25 5.28 6.14 -2.68
C HIS A 25 5.15 5.35 -3.99
N GLU A 26 5.91 4.28 -4.16
CA GLU A 26 5.93 3.45 -5.36
C GLU A 26 5.51 2.02 -5.04
N TRP A 27 4.67 1.45 -5.89
CA TRP A 27 4.08 0.13 -5.72
C TRP A 27 4.18 -0.66 -7.02
N ASP A 28 4.55 -1.91 -6.94
CA ASP A 28 4.65 -2.78 -8.12
C ASP A 28 3.28 -3.07 -8.75
N SER A 29 2.22 -2.92 -7.97
CA SER A 29 0.85 -3.05 -8.44
C SER A 29 -0.16 -2.41 -7.49
N ARG A 30 -1.35 -2.11 -8.01
CA ARG A 30 -2.50 -1.72 -7.17
C ARG A 30 -2.90 -2.81 -6.17
N ARG A 31 -2.59 -4.07 -6.46
CA ARG A 31 -2.83 -5.19 -5.55
C ARG A 31 -1.92 -5.09 -4.33
N GLU A 32 -0.64 -4.88 -4.54
CA GLU A 32 0.33 -4.71 -3.45
C GLU A 32 -0.08 -3.57 -2.50
N LEU A 33 -0.46 -2.42 -3.06
CA LEU A 33 -0.95 -1.30 -2.24
C LEU A 33 -2.23 -1.66 -1.47
N ALA A 34 -3.18 -2.37 -2.10
CA ALA A 34 -4.41 -2.81 -1.43
C ALA A 34 -4.12 -3.79 -0.29
N ASP A 35 -3.24 -4.76 -0.53
CA ASP A 35 -2.83 -5.77 0.46
C ASP A 35 -2.08 -5.10 1.63
N PHE A 36 -1.18 -4.14 1.35
CA PHE A 36 -0.48 -3.37 2.38
C PHE A 36 -1.43 -2.51 3.22
N ALA A 37 -2.35 -1.80 2.59
CA ALA A 37 -3.34 -0.98 3.28
C ALA A 37 -4.42 -1.83 3.99
N GLY A 38 -4.46 -3.14 3.76
CA GLY A 38 -5.48 -4.04 4.30
C GLY A 38 -6.91 -3.69 3.82
N ILE A 39 -7.05 -3.30 2.55
CA ILE A 39 -8.32 -2.91 1.94
C ILE A 39 -8.58 -3.67 0.65
N THR A 40 -9.84 -3.78 0.26
CA THR A 40 -10.19 -4.40 -1.03
C THR A 40 -9.77 -3.51 -2.21
N ARG A 41 -9.49 -4.12 -3.37
CA ARG A 41 -9.15 -3.39 -4.60
C ARG A 41 -10.21 -2.36 -5.00
N THR A 42 -11.48 -2.68 -4.79
CA THR A 42 -12.59 -1.76 -5.06
C THR A 42 -12.52 -0.53 -4.17
N ASN A 43 -12.28 -0.72 -2.87
CA ASN A 43 -12.12 0.37 -1.91
C ASN A 43 -10.88 1.20 -2.21
N LEU A 44 -9.76 0.55 -2.58
CA LEU A 44 -8.55 1.25 -3.03
C LEU A 44 -8.83 2.16 -4.23
N THR A 45 -9.45 1.62 -5.28
CA THR A 45 -9.74 2.38 -6.50
C THR A 45 -10.63 3.58 -6.20
N SER A 46 -11.70 3.37 -5.42
CA SER A 46 -12.59 4.44 -5.01
C SER A 46 -11.92 5.47 -4.10
N GLY A 47 -11.03 5.03 -3.19
CA GLY A 47 -10.25 5.90 -2.31
C GLY A 47 -9.27 6.77 -3.09
N LEU A 48 -8.45 6.16 -3.96
CA LEU A 48 -7.52 6.89 -4.83
C LEU A 48 -8.26 7.91 -5.71
N GLN A 49 -9.40 7.53 -6.29
CA GLN A 49 -10.19 8.44 -7.11
C GLN A 49 -10.70 9.64 -6.31
N ARG A 50 -11.29 9.42 -5.10
CA ARG A 50 -11.78 10.51 -4.25
C ARG A 50 -10.66 11.47 -3.84
N LEU A 51 -9.52 10.92 -3.39
CA LEU A 51 -8.37 11.73 -2.97
C LEU A 51 -7.76 12.50 -4.14
N THR A 52 -7.73 11.92 -5.34
CA THR A 52 -7.29 12.62 -6.55
C THR A 52 -8.26 13.74 -6.93
N MET A 53 -9.58 13.49 -6.86
CA MET A 53 -10.60 14.52 -7.13
C MET A 53 -10.54 15.69 -6.15
N LYS A 54 -10.15 15.44 -4.89
CA LYS A 54 -9.91 16.48 -3.88
C LYS A 54 -8.57 17.20 -4.07
N GLY A 55 -7.74 16.76 -5.02
CA GLY A 55 -6.42 17.32 -5.25
C GLY A 55 -5.38 16.94 -4.19
N PHE A 56 -5.63 15.89 -3.41
CA PHE A 56 -4.72 15.43 -2.36
C PHE A 56 -3.64 14.49 -2.89
N LEU A 57 -3.95 13.78 -3.99
CA LEU A 57 -3.04 12.80 -4.59
C LEU A 57 -2.90 13.03 -6.10
N LYS A 58 -1.71 12.70 -6.60
CA LYS A 58 -1.44 12.43 -8.00
C LYS A 58 -1.07 10.96 -8.16
N VAL A 59 -1.77 10.24 -9.03
CA VAL A 59 -1.50 8.83 -9.32
C VAL A 59 -0.98 8.72 -10.74
N GLU A 60 0.20 8.14 -10.90
CA GLU A 60 0.84 7.90 -12.19
C GLU A 60 1.05 6.41 -12.40
N GLU A 61 0.65 5.90 -13.56
CA GLU A 61 0.95 4.54 -13.97
C GLU A 61 2.32 4.52 -14.66
N VAL A 62 3.29 3.88 -14.04
CA VAL A 62 4.63 3.69 -14.62
C VAL A 62 4.53 2.58 -15.66
N LYS A 63 4.50 2.97 -16.92
CA LYS A 63 4.55 2.02 -18.04
C LYS A 63 5.99 1.52 -18.17
N GLU A 64 6.22 0.24 -17.87
CA GLU A 64 7.49 -0.39 -18.24
C GLU A 64 7.65 -0.32 -19.77
N PRO A 65 8.85 0.04 -20.28
CA PRO A 65 9.12 -0.01 -21.70
C PRO A 65 8.94 -1.47 -22.16
N LYS A 66 7.99 -1.67 -23.09
CA LYS A 66 7.78 -2.99 -23.69
C LYS A 66 9.09 -3.44 -24.31
N PRO A 67 9.61 -4.65 -23.98
CA PRO A 67 10.78 -5.18 -24.68
C PRO A 67 10.43 -5.26 -26.17
N SER A 68 11.23 -4.60 -26.99
CA SER A 68 11.07 -4.59 -28.44
C SER A 68 10.98 -6.02 -28.93
N LYS A 69 9.88 -6.35 -29.61
CA LYS A 69 9.74 -7.62 -30.32
C LYS A 69 10.84 -7.69 -31.39
N LYS A 70 11.92 -8.40 -31.11
CA LYS A 70 12.78 -8.93 -32.15
C LYS A 70 12.04 -10.07 -32.83
N ASP A 71 11.89 -9.93 -34.12
CA ASP A 71 11.38 -10.94 -35.03
C ASP A 71 11.86 -12.34 -34.69
N LYS A 72 10.94 -13.28 -34.54
CA LYS A 72 11.20 -14.70 -34.78
C LYS A 72 10.07 -15.32 -35.59
N THR A 73 10.42 -15.53 -36.82
CA THR A 73 9.84 -16.41 -37.81
C THR A 73 9.62 -17.83 -37.26
N THR A 74 8.46 -18.38 -37.58
CA THR A 74 8.17 -19.80 -37.89
C THR A 74 8.47 -20.89 -36.85
N GLY A 75 7.39 -21.58 -36.45
CA GLY A 75 7.46 -22.88 -35.78
C GLY A 75 6.12 -23.28 -35.16
N LYS A 76 5.29 -24.02 -35.96
CA LYS A 76 4.09 -24.70 -35.46
C LYS A 76 4.46 -25.72 -34.37
N ASN A 77 3.84 -25.60 -33.19
CA ASN A 77 3.30 -26.75 -32.45
C ASN A 77 2.26 -26.26 -31.43
N LYS A 78 1.02 -26.62 -31.70
CA LYS A 78 -0.10 -26.56 -30.76
C LYS A 78 0.05 -27.70 -29.78
N THR A 79 -0.04 -27.43 -28.51
CA THR A 79 -0.89 -28.04 -27.48
C THR A 79 -0.22 -27.98 -26.09
N LYS A 80 -0.99 -27.58 -25.09
CA LYS A 80 -0.72 -27.60 -23.63
C LYS A 80 0.05 -26.42 -23.04
N THR A 81 -0.40 -25.17 -23.30
CA THR A 81 0.10 -24.02 -22.52
C THR A 81 -0.98 -22.93 -22.33
N ALA A 82 -2.25 -23.27 -22.52
CA ALA A 82 -3.32 -22.27 -22.39
C ALA A 82 -3.63 -21.90 -20.91
N GLU A 83 -3.58 -22.86 -20.00
CA GLU A 83 -3.89 -22.63 -18.57
C GLU A 83 -2.80 -21.88 -17.81
N MET A 84 -1.52 -22.09 -18.13
CA MET A 84 -0.41 -21.35 -17.54
C MET A 84 -0.28 -19.91 -18.07
N ALA A 85 -0.80 -19.62 -19.26
CA ALA A 85 -0.78 -18.28 -19.85
C ALA A 85 -1.91 -17.38 -19.30
N GLU A 86 -3.00 -17.96 -18.85
CA GLU A 86 -4.14 -17.22 -18.30
C GLU A 86 -3.87 -16.73 -16.87
N THR A 87 -3.13 -17.51 -16.06
CA THR A 87 -2.71 -17.12 -14.71
C THR A 87 -1.70 -15.94 -14.75
N LYS A 88 -0.79 -15.93 -15.73
CA LYS A 88 0.18 -14.83 -15.94
C LYS A 88 -0.43 -13.56 -16.56
N ARG A 89 -1.58 -13.64 -17.22
CA ARG A 89 -2.28 -12.46 -17.77
C ARG A 89 -3.05 -11.64 -16.74
N LYS A 90 -3.40 -12.24 -15.59
CA LYS A 90 -4.12 -11.55 -14.49
C LYS A 90 -3.23 -10.70 -13.57
N GLU A 91 -1.91 -10.81 -13.66
CA GLU A 91 -0.96 -10.10 -12.77
C GLU A 91 -0.32 -8.84 -13.37
N ARG A 92 -0.74 -8.41 -14.56
CA ARG A 92 -0.23 -7.18 -15.19
C ARG A 92 -1.02 -5.93 -14.77
N GLY A 93 -1.07 -5.68 -13.46
CA GLY A 93 -1.30 -4.33 -12.96
C GLY A 93 0.05 -3.60 -13.03
N GLY A 94 0.18 -2.60 -13.90
CA GLY A 94 1.41 -1.80 -14.01
C GLY A 94 1.78 -1.17 -12.67
N ARG A 95 3.08 -0.89 -12.49
CA ARG A 95 3.58 -0.10 -11.36
C ARG A 95 2.81 1.20 -11.24
N ILE A 96 2.53 1.60 -10.01
CA ILE A 96 1.92 2.89 -9.72
C ILE A 96 2.83 3.70 -8.82
N ALA A 97 2.99 4.96 -9.15
CA ALA A 97 3.57 5.97 -8.27
C ALA A 97 2.45 6.89 -7.78
N VAL A 98 2.41 7.11 -6.47
CA VAL A 98 1.41 7.98 -5.86
C VAL A 98 2.12 9.10 -5.13
N THR A 99 1.85 10.34 -5.52
CA THR A 99 2.43 11.54 -4.91
C THR A 99 1.38 12.26 -4.08
N ILE A 100 1.67 12.55 -2.83
CA ILE A 100 0.84 13.38 -1.96
C ILE A 100 1.09 14.84 -2.35
N LEU A 101 0.02 15.58 -2.57
CA LEU A 101 0.08 16.97 -3.00
C LEU A 101 -0.08 17.93 -1.81
N PRO A 102 0.42 19.19 -1.90
CA PRO A 102 0.35 20.17 -0.80
C PRO A 102 -1.06 20.46 -0.29
N ALA A 103 -2.10 20.24 -1.11
CA ALA A 103 -3.48 20.36 -0.66
C ALA A 103 -3.86 19.39 0.47
N ALA A 104 -3.10 18.31 0.65
CA ALA A 104 -3.29 17.34 1.73
C ALA A 104 -2.59 17.75 3.03
N ASP A 105 -1.71 18.77 3.03
CA ASP A 105 -0.85 19.10 4.17
C ASP A 105 -1.62 19.35 5.48
N ALA A 106 -2.79 19.97 5.39
CA ALA A 106 -3.62 20.22 6.58
C ALA A 106 -4.11 18.91 7.20
N VAL A 107 -4.57 17.96 6.39
CA VAL A 107 -5.01 16.63 6.82
C VAL A 107 -3.83 15.81 7.33
N MET A 108 -2.67 15.93 6.69
CA MET A 108 -1.44 15.25 7.08
C MET A 108 -0.95 15.68 8.46
N LYS A 109 -0.98 16.99 8.76
CA LYS A 109 -0.63 17.51 10.09
C LYS A 109 -1.57 17.01 11.17
N GLU A 110 -2.88 17.02 10.92
CA GLU A 110 -3.86 16.46 11.87
C GLU A 110 -3.62 14.95 12.11
N LEU A 111 -3.22 14.25 11.08
CA LEU A 111 -2.92 12.82 11.14
C LEU A 111 -1.66 12.54 11.97
N GLU A 112 -0.60 13.32 11.77
CA GLU A 112 0.62 13.25 12.59
C GLU A 112 0.36 13.56 14.06
N MET A 113 -0.47 14.57 14.34
CA MET A 113 -0.88 14.88 15.71
C MET A 113 -1.64 13.71 16.34
N ALA A 114 -2.63 13.16 15.63
CA ALA A 114 -3.41 12.03 16.11
C ALA A 114 -2.54 10.78 16.35
N GLN A 115 -1.51 10.55 15.53
CA GLN A 115 -0.55 9.47 15.74
C GLN A 115 0.29 9.69 16.99
N ARG A 116 0.82 10.89 17.20
CA ARG A 116 1.60 11.24 18.41
C ARG A 116 0.77 11.06 19.66
N ASP A 117 -0.47 11.56 19.66
CA ASP A 117 -1.38 11.43 20.80
C ASP A 117 -1.69 9.95 21.10
N TYR A 118 -1.89 9.14 20.05
CA TYR A 118 -2.11 7.71 20.19
C TYR A 118 -0.89 6.99 20.75
N GLU A 119 0.30 7.29 20.25
CA GLU A 119 1.56 6.71 20.74
C GLU A 119 1.83 7.12 22.20
N ALA A 120 1.65 8.39 22.53
CA ALA A 120 1.79 8.88 23.89
C ALA A 120 0.82 8.18 24.85
N ALA A 121 -0.44 8.01 24.45
CA ALA A 121 -1.44 7.31 25.26
C ALA A 121 -1.15 5.80 25.37
N ARG A 122 -0.71 5.18 24.26
CA ARG A 122 -0.38 3.75 24.21
C ARG A 122 0.77 3.36 25.12
N PHE A 123 1.76 4.22 25.20
CA PHE A 123 2.99 3.98 25.96
C PHE A 123 3.06 4.77 27.28
N ALA A 124 1.94 5.33 27.71
CA ALA A 124 1.87 6.03 28.98
C ALA A 124 2.25 5.10 30.14
N GLY A 125 3.22 5.53 30.95
CA GLY A 125 3.69 4.75 32.10
C GLY A 125 4.76 3.71 31.81
N PHE A 126 5.15 3.54 30.55
CA PHE A 126 6.29 2.68 30.21
C PHE A 126 7.62 3.39 30.47
N THR A 127 8.57 2.67 31.03
CA THR A 127 9.95 3.13 31.14
C THR A 127 10.68 2.96 29.80
N GLU A 128 11.80 3.66 29.62
CA GLU A 128 12.63 3.55 28.42
C GLU A 128 13.12 2.11 28.20
N GLU A 129 13.50 1.40 29.25
CA GLU A 129 13.93 0.00 29.19
C GLU A 129 12.80 -0.93 28.72
N GLU A 130 11.57 -0.70 29.17
CA GLU A 130 10.39 -1.47 28.73
C GLU A 130 10.06 -1.21 27.27
N LEU A 131 10.22 0.03 26.78
CA LEU A 131 10.01 0.37 25.38
C LEU A 131 11.05 -0.31 24.47
N ILE A 132 12.32 -0.33 24.87
CA ILE A 132 13.38 -1.04 24.14
C ILE A 132 13.05 -2.53 24.06
N LYS A 133 12.71 -3.14 25.21
CA LYS A 133 12.35 -4.55 25.28
C LYS A 133 11.11 -4.89 24.45
N TYR A 134 10.10 -3.99 24.46
CA TYR A 134 8.92 -4.14 23.62
C TYR A 134 9.28 -4.12 22.12
N ALA A 135 10.16 -3.22 21.69
CA ALA A 135 10.62 -3.14 20.31
C ALA A 135 11.35 -4.44 19.89
N GLU A 136 12.26 -4.95 20.70
CA GLU A 136 12.98 -6.21 20.47
C GLU A 136 12.02 -7.41 20.34
N LEU A 137 11.07 -7.53 21.26
CA LEU A 137 10.09 -8.62 21.23
C LEU A 137 9.16 -8.52 20.04
N SER A 138 8.74 -7.30 19.67
CA SER A 138 7.90 -7.05 18.50
C SER A 138 8.60 -7.45 17.21
N GLU A 139 9.90 -7.19 17.08
CA GLU A 139 10.67 -7.59 15.89
C GLU A 139 10.85 -9.11 15.82
N LYS A 140 11.10 -9.79 16.94
CA LYS A 140 11.12 -11.26 16.97
C LYS A 140 9.79 -11.88 16.55
N ILE A 141 8.67 -11.31 16.99
CA ILE A 141 7.34 -11.77 16.58
C ILE A 141 7.14 -11.62 15.07
N LYS A 142 7.54 -10.47 14.49
CA LYS A 142 7.47 -10.23 13.04
C LYS A 142 8.31 -11.25 12.26
N GLU A 143 9.50 -11.53 12.72
CA GLU A 143 10.42 -12.47 12.08
C GLU A 143 9.87 -13.90 12.13
N ASN A 144 9.36 -14.32 13.29
CA ASN A 144 8.70 -15.63 13.43
C ASN A 144 7.45 -15.75 12.53
N THR A 145 6.66 -14.68 12.44
CA THR A 145 5.47 -14.66 11.57
C THR A 145 5.84 -14.78 10.10
N LYS A 146 6.90 -14.11 9.65
CA LYS A 146 7.42 -14.26 8.28
C LYS A 146 7.82 -15.71 8.01
N ASN A 147 8.51 -16.35 8.93
CA ASN A 147 8.95 -17.74 8.79
C ASN A 147 7.77 -18.71 8.70
N ILE A 148 6.71 -18.50 9.48
CA ILE A 148 5.49 -19.32 9.43
C ILE A 148 4.81 -19.21 8.06
N LEU A 149 4.74 -18.01 7.48
CA LEU A 149 4.15 -17.80 6.15
C LEU A 149 4.92 -18.51 5.03
N TYR A 150 6.25 -18.72 5.19
CA TYR A 150 7.05 -19.51 4.25
C TYR A 150 6.75 -21.00 4.30
N PHE A 151 6.29 -21.54 5.44
CA PHE A 151 5.93 -22.96 5.57
C PHE A 151 4.49 -23.28 5.13
N LEU A 152 3.65 -22.26 4.94
CA LEU A 152 2.24 -22.42 4.55
C LEU A 152 1.99 -22.25 3.04
N ASN A 153 3.01 -21.93 2.24
CA ASN A 153 3.00 -21.85 0.78
C ASN A 153 3.86 -22.94 0.15
#